data_f879adb594b208dadca4a6c31b6e6c97
#
_entry.id   f879adb594b208dadca4a6c31b6e6c97
#
_cell.length_a   1.000
_cell.length_b   1.000
_cell.length_c   1.000
_cell.angle_alpha   90.00
_cell.angle_beta   90.00
_cell.angle_gamma   90.00
#
_symmetry.space_group_name_H-M   'P 1'
#
loop_
_entity.id
_entity.type
_entity.pdbx_description
1 polymer ?
#
loop_
_entity_poly.entity_id
_entity_poly.type
_entity_poly.pdbx_seq_one_letter_code
_entity_poly.pdbx_strand_id
1 'polypeptide(L)'
;MPAGVRDIPRREKTSVIHFFKKLWLVVVTALIPGAATAQAPAGLEDLGLMPGDDILVTIWREPTLSGVFLVDHRGTVTLPLLGERSVRGEPWPQIRSSLLEGYAHELRNPSIEITPRRRIYVLGEVAAPGLYPVDPTISLAGVVAMAGGAGTDGDLRRVQVFREGSLLTREVLPASSLASVGIRSGDQVFLGKKPWMERNSTFLVTALLSATSVIVSLAMR
;
A
#
# COMPACT_ATOMS: atom_id res chain seq x y z
N MET A 1 -8.29 43.02 87.86
CA MET A 1 -7.43 42.02 87.21
C MET A 1 -8.33 41.01 86.52
N PRO A 2 -8.36 40.96 85.21
CA PRO A 2 -8.70 39.71 84.53
C PRO A 2 -7.69 39.37 83.42
N ALA A 3 -7.54 38.10 83.24
CA ALA A 3 -6.60 37.42 82.38
C ALA A 3 -6.88 37.59 80.90
N GLY A 4 -5.79 37.70 80.16
CA GLY A 4 -5.83 37.83 78.70
C GLY A 4 -6.24 36.56 77.97
N VAL A 5 -7.11 36.77 77.01
CA VAL A 5 -7.46 35.79 76.01
C VAL A 5 -6.47 35.86 74.83
N ARG A 6 -5.76 34.79 74.54
CA ARG A 6 -4.81 34.69 73.43
C ARG A 6 -5.62 34.33 72.16
N ASP A 7 -5.60 35.26 71.21
CA ASP A 7 -6.08 35.00 69.83
C ASP A 7 -5.17 34.00 69.14
N ILE A 8 -5.81 32.94 68.57
CA ILE A 8 -5.19 31.95 67.74
C ILE A 8 -5.48 32.33 66.25
N PRO A 9 -4.46 32.55 65.43
CA PRO A 9 -4.69 32.91 64.03
C PRO A 9 -5.27 31.71 63.22
N ARG A 10 -6.42 31.95 62.59
CA ARG A 10 -7.13 31.09 61.71
C ARG A 10 -6.29 30.95 60.42
N ARG A 11 -5.71 29.75 60.19
CA ARG A 11 -5.02 29.39 58.94
C ARG A 11 -6.01 29.42 57.79
N GLU A 12 -5.79 30.33 56.86
CA GLU A 12 -6.50 30.37 55.57
C GLU A 12 -6.20 29.10 54.73
N LYS A 13 -7.22 28.25 54.50
CA LYS A 13 -7.20 27.05 53.64
C LYS A 13 -7.57 27.36 52.20
N THR A 14 -7.40 28.59 51.71
CA THR A 14 -7.97 29.01 50.41
C THR A 14 -6.97 29.02 49.24
N SER A 15 -5.68 28.71 49.45
CA SER A 15 -4.69 28.84 48.39
C SER A 15 -4.47 27.58 47.54
N VAL A 16 -4.83 26.39 48.03
CA VAL A 16 -4.54 25.13 47.33
C VAL A 16 -5.55 24.81 46.24
N ILE A 17 -6.80 25.25 46.42
CA ILE A 17 -7.87 24.95 45.45
C ILE A 17 -7.73 25.76 44.16
N HIS A 18 -7.19 26.97 44.22
CA HIS A 18 -7.00 27.80 43.03
C HIS A 18 -5.79 27.36 42.19
N PHE A 19 -4.76 26.74 42.81
CA PHE A 19 -3.60 26.22 42.11
C PHE A 19 -3.99 24.95 41.28
N PHE A 20 -4.81 24.07 41.80
CA PHE A 20 -5.30 22.89 41.12
C PHE A 20 -6.29 23.22 39.97
N LYS A 21 -7.13 24.26 40.12
CA LYS A 21 -8.03 24.70 39.02
C LYS A 21 -7.26 25.28 37.83
N LYS A 22 -6.18 25.99 38.02
CA LYS A 22 -5.32 26.54 36.95
C LYS A 22 -4.50 25.42 36.27
N LEU A 23 -4.02 24.43 37.02
CA LEU A 23 -3.27 23.31 36.46
C LEU A 23 -4.17 22.38 35.62
N TRP A 24 -5.43 22.21 36.01
CA TRP A 24 -6.38 21.37 35.24
C TRP A 24 -6.80 22.01 33.93
N LEU A 25 -6.87 23.35 33.85
CA LEU A 25 -7.22 24.08 32.64
C LEU A 25 -6.12 24.05 31.58
N VAL A 26 -4.85 23.94 31.98
CA VAL A 26 -3.70 23.87 31.06
C VAL A 26 -3.51 22.45 30.49
N VAL A 27 -3.91 21.40 31.22
CA VAL A 27 -3.78 20.00 30.75
C VAL A 27 -4.88 19.63 29.76
N VAL A 28 -6.07 20.26 29.83
CA VAL A 28 -7.18 19.93 28.90
C VAL A 28 -7.00 20.58 27.53
N THR A 29 -6.23 21.66 27.40
CA THR A 29 -5.97 22.30 26.09
C THR A 29 -4.84 21.65 25.29
N ALA A 30 -4.05 20.72 25.88
CA ALA A 30 -2.94 20.05 25.18
C ALA A 30 -3.33 18.71 24.52
N LEU A 31 -4.58 18.26 24.65
CA LEU A 31 -5.09 17.02 24.04
C LEU A 31 -6.07 17.29 22.90
N ILE A 32 -5.75 18.23 22.00
CA ILE A 32 -6.35 18.20 20.67
C ILE A 32 -5.46 17.25 19.85
N PRO A 33 -5.90 16.01 19.56
CA PRO A 33 -5.19 15.21 18.57
C PRO A 33 -5.26 16.05 17.29
N GLY A 34 -4.10 16.47 16.79
CA GLY A 34 -4.01 17.03 15.46
C GLY A 34 -4.77 16.06 14.55
N ALA A 35 -5.83 16.54 13.92
CA ALA A 35 -6.50 15.76 12.88
C ALA A 35 -5.40 15.45 11.85
N ALA A 36 -4.81 14.25 11.94
CA ALA A 36 -4.06 13.69 10.86
C ALA A 36 -5.07 13.67 9.71
N THR A 37 -4.94 14.60 8.78
CA THR A 37 -5.62 14.53 7.50
C THR A 37 -5.11 13.24 6.89
N ALA A 38 -5.88 12.16 7.06
CA ALA A 38 -5.68 10.95 6.30
C ALA A 38 -5.80 11.38 4.84
N GLN A 39 -4.66 11.55 4.17
CA GLN A 39 -4.63 11.71 2.72
C GLN A 39 -5.33 10.48 2.17
N ALA A 40 -6.48 10.72 1.53
CA ALA A 40 -7.12 9.68 0.75
C ALA A 40 -6.07 9.06 -0.17
N PRO A 41 -6.00 7.73 -0.28
CA PRO A 41 -5.06 7.10 -1.19
C PRO A 41 -5.26 7.73 -2.57
N ALA A 42 -4.16 8.08 -3.25
CA ALA A 42 -4.19 8.61 -4.61
C ALA A 42 -5.09 7.68 -5.44
N GLY A 43 -6.26 8.17 -5.80
CA GLY A 43 -7.24 7.41 -6.55
C GLY A 43 -6.86 7.32 -8.02
N LEU A 44 -7.70 6.65 -8.82
CA LEU A 44 -7.57 6.63 -10.28
C LEU A 44 -7.64 8.04 -10.90
N GLU A 45 -8.11 9.03 -10.13
CA GLU A 45 -8.33 10.41 -10.60
C GLU A 45 -7.04 11.11 -11.02
N ASP A 46 -5.91 10.83 -10.32
CA ASP A 46 -4.60 11.38 -10.64
C ASP A 46 -3.72 10.44 -11.49
N LEU A 47 -4.27 9.29 -11.85
CA LEU A 47 -3.53 8.28 -12.60
C LEU A 47 -3.47 8.67 -14.07
N GLY A 48 -2.27 8.90 -14.59
CA GLY A 48 -1.99 8.97 -16.03
C GLY A 48 -1.51 7.61 -16.57
N LEU A 49 -1.84 7.34 -17.82
CA LEU A 49 -1.26 6.20 -18.52
C LEU A 49 0.17 6.52 -18.99
N MET A 50 1.03 5.52 -18.92
CA MET A 50 2.44 5.60 -19.30
C MET A 50 2.76 4.60 -20.41
N PRO A 51 3.81 4.85 -21.21
CA PRO A 51 4.32 3.85 -22.12
C PRO A 51 4.54 2.50 -21.42
N GLY A 52 4.06 1.44 -22.05
CA GLY A 52 4.10 0.10 -21.47
C GLY A 52 2.87 -0.31 -20.68
N ASP A 53 2.00 0.63 -20.28
CA ASP A 53 0.68 0.32 -19.74
C ASP A 53 -0.20 -0.27 -20.85
N ASP A 54 -1.26 -0.95 -20.48
CA ASP A 54 -2.28 -1.39 -21.41
C ASP A 54 -3.70 -0.97 -20.94
N ILE A 55 -4.60 -0.93 -21.90
CA ILE A 55 -6.02 -0.66 -21.67
C ILE A 55 -6.79 -1.91 -22.05
N LEU A 56 -7.54 -2.47 -21.10
CA LEU A 56 -8.51 -3.51 -21.38
C LEU A 56 -9.84 -2.83 -21.78
N VAL A 57 -10.30 -3.09 -23.01
CA VAL A 57 -11.60 -2.64 -23.51
C VAL A 57 -12.49 -3.88 -23.67
N THR A 58 -13.65 -3.85 -23.05
CA THR A 58 -14.67 -4.89 -23.16
C THR A 58 -15.97 -4.26 -23.65
N ILE A 59 -16.43 -4.63 -24.84
CA ILE A 59 -17.66 -4.12 -25.43
C ILE A 59 -18.67 -5.28 -25.54
N TRP A 60 -19.80 -5.12 -24.90
CA TRP A 60 -20.84 -6.15 -24.89
C TRP A 60 -21.31 -6.47 -26.31
N ARG A 61 -21.34 -7.77 -26.65
CA ARG A 61 -21.70 -8.31 -27.97
C ARG A 61 -20.76 -7.97 -29.11
N GLU A 62 -19.64 -7.31 -28.86
CA GLU A 62 -18.65 -6.95 -29.87
C GLU A 62 -17.26 -7.53 -29.49
N PRO A 63 -17.08 -8.86 -29.57
CA PRO A 63 -15.82 -9.49 -29.18
C PRO A 63 -14.64 -9.09 -30.09
N THR A 64 -14.91 -8.73 -31.34
CA THR A 64 -13.90 -8.30 -32.31
C THR A 64 -13.33 -6.92 -32.02
N LEU A 65 -14.07 -6.09 -31.28
CA LEU A 65 -13.67 -4.76 -30.85
C LEU A 65 -13.12 -4.75 -29.41
N SER A 66 -13.33 -5.87 -28.70
CA SER A 66 -12.85 -6.05 -27.33
C SER A 66 -11.43 -6.60 -27.34
N GLY A 67 -10.60 -6.17 -26.39
CA GLY A 67 -9.23 -6.67 -26.31
C GLY A 67 -8.35 -5.85 -25.39
N VAL A 68 -7.06 -6.15 -25.46
CA VAL A 68 -6.00 -5.47 -24.71
C VAL A 68 -5.20 -4.61 -25.69
N PHE A 69 -5.11 -3.33 -25.42
CA PHE A 69 -4.45 -2.37 -26.27
C PHE A 69 -3.29 -1.71 -25.53
N LEU A 70 -2.08 -1.84 -26.07
CA LEU A 70 -0.85 -1.37 -25.46
C LEU A 70 -0.64 0.11 -25.76
N VAL A 71 -0.22 0.87 -24.74
CA VAL A 71 0.29 2.22 -24.88
C VAL A 71 1.74 2.16 -25.37
N ASP A 72 2.00 2.71 -26.56
CA ASP A 72 3.32 2.70 -27.17
C ASP A 72 4.30 3.68 -26.48
N HIS A 73 5.57 3.67 -26.94
CA HIS A 73 6.63 4.52 -26.40
C HIS A 73 6.36 6.04 -26.59
N ARG A 74 5.48 6.42 -27.51
CA ARG A 74 5.07 7.81 -27.74
C ARG A 74 3.94 8.25 -26.80
N GLY A 75 3.33 7.30 -26.08
CA GLY A 75 2.14 7.54 -25.27
C GLY A 75 0.86 7.52 -26.10
N THR A 76 0.83 6.69 -27.16
CA THR A 76 -0.30 6.54 -28.07
C THR A 76 -0.84 5.13 -27.95
N VAL A 77 -2.15 4.98 -28.02
CA VAL A 77 -2.86 3.68 -28.10
C VAL A 77 -3.65 3.60 -29.40
N THR A 78 -3.58 2.45 -30.07
CA THR A 78 -4.39 2.21 -31.28
C THR A 78 -5.58 1.35 -30.91
N LEU A 79 -6.78 1.87 -31.10
CA LEU A 79 -8.04 1.24 -30.73
C LEU A 79 -8.89 0.95 -31.97
N PRO A 80 -9.62 -0.18 -32.04
CA PRO A 80 -10.58 -0.46 -33.11
C PRO A 80 -11.61 0.68 -33.20
N LEU A 81 -12.00 1.04 -34.41
CA LEU A 81 -12.91 2.13 -34.78
C LEU A 81 -12.40 3.55 -34.47
N LEU A 82 -11.65 3.74 -33.35
CA LEU A 82 -11.18 5.06 -32.94
C LEU A 82 -9.82 5.43 -33.54
N GLY A 83 -9.06 4.44 -34.05
CA GLY A 83 -7.70 4.67 -34.54
C GLY A 83 -6.70 5.00 -33.45
N GLU A 84 -5.67 5.79 -33.78
CA GLU A 84 -4.64 6.26 -32.85
C GLU A 84 -5.17 7.35 -31.93
N ARG A 85 -4.95 7.20 -30.63
CA ARG A 85 -5.31 8.17 -29.58
C ARG A 85 -4.10 8.43 -28.69
N SER A 86 -3.74 9.71 -28.54
CA SER A 86 -2.73 10.11 -27.57
C SER A 86 -3.34 10.08 -26.15
N VAL A 87 -2.63 9.46 -25.23
CA VAL A 87 -3.02 9.36 -23.81
C VAL A 87 -1.95 9.94 -22.90
N ARG A 88 -0.91 10.51 -23.48
CA ARG A 88 0.24 11.03 -22.75
C ARG A 88 -0.10 12.29 -21.98
N GLY A 89 0.12 12.25 -20.65
CA GLY A 89 -0.06 13.43 -19.79
C GLY A 89 -1.51 13.77 -19.48
N GLU A 90 -2.46 12.95 -19.91
CA GLU A 90 -3.87 13.10 -19.58
C GLU A 90 -4.23 12.25 -18.34
N PRO A 91 -5.03 12.76 -17.39
CA PRO A 91 -5.56 11.97 -16.30
C PRO A 91 -6.51 10.88 -16.81
N TRP A 92 -6.50 9.71 -16.14
CA TRP A 92 -7.32 8.58 -16.53
C TRP A 92 -8.82 8.90 -16.73
N PRO A 93 -9.50 9.69 -15.86
CA PRO A 93 -10.91 10.03 -16.06
C PRO A 93 -11.17 10.73 -17.40
N GLN A 94 -10.27 11.60 -17.83
CA GLN A 94 -10.42 12.32 -19.13
C GLN A 94 -10.21 11.36 -20.29
N ILE A 95 -9.17 10.52 -20.24
CA ILE A 95 -8.92 9.49 -21.27
C ILE A 95 -10.15 8.59 -21.37
N ARG A 96 -10.66 8.09 -20.25
CA ARG A 96 -11.82 7.20 -20.20
C ARG A 96 -13.05 7.85 -20.80
N SER A 97 -13.36 9.11 -20.45
CA SER A 97 -14.51 9.85 -21.00
C SER A 97 -14.38 10.02 -22.51
N SER A 98 -13.22 10.46 -22.98
CA SER A 98 -12.97 10.64 -24.42
C SER A 98 -13.11 9.33 -25.22
N LEU A 99 -12.65 8.21 -24.67
CA LEU A 99 -12.81 6.90 -25.33
C LEU A 99 -14.27 6.44 -25.33
N LEU A 100 -15.00 6.62 -24.24
CA LEU A 100 -16.43 6.28 -24.18
C LEU A 100 -17.26 7.12 -25.15
N GLU A 101 -17.00 8.42 -25.24
CA GLU A 101 -17.64 9.32 -26.21
C GLU A 101 -17.32 8.89 -27.66
N GLY A 102 -16.05 8.59 -27.94
CA GLY A 102 -15.66 8.10 -29.26
C GLY A 102 -16.43 6.85 -29.66
N TYR A 103 -16.49 5.85 -28.79
CA TYR A 103 -17.25 4.62 -29.10
C TYR A 103 -18.78 4.85 -29.15
N ALA A 104 -19.32 5.80 -28.40
CA ALA A 104 -20.75 6.13 -28.46
C ALA A 104 -21.15 6.77 -29.80
N HIS A 105 -20.21 7.40 -30.51
CA HIS A 105 -20.43 7.92 -31.88
C HIS A 105 -20.45 6.80 -32.91
N GLU A 106 -19.62 5.77 -32.72
CA GLU A 106 -19.44 4.70 -33.69
C GLU A 106 -20.43 3.52 -33.47
N LEU A 107 -20.93 3.34 -32.26
CA LEU A 107 -21.78 2.21 -31.87
C LEU A 107 -23.14 2.68 -31.33
N ARG A 108 -24.18 1.90 -31.57
CA ARG A 108 -25.53 2.18 -31.06
C ARG A 108 -25.70 1.65 -29.64
N ASN A 109 -25.86 2.54 -28.66
CA ASN A 109 -26.07 2.21 -27.23
C ASN A 109 -25.10 1.15 -26.73
N PRO A 110 -23.77 1.33 -26.87
CA PRO A 110 -22.80 0.35 -26.45
C PRO A 110 -22.72 0.25 -24.92
N SER A 111 -22.57 -0.98 -24.40
CA SER A 111 -22.15 -1.22 -23.02
C SER A 111 -20.66 -1.50 -23.03
N ILE A 112 -19.87 -0.56 -22.52
CA ILE A 112 -18.41 -0.57 -22.62
C ILE A 112 -17.79 -0.48 -21.24
N GLU A 113 -16.88 -1.40 -20.96
CA GLU A 113 -15.97 -1.33 -19.82
C GLU A 113 -14.56 -1.04 -20.32
N ILE A 114 -13.90 -0.04 -19.72
CA ILE A 114 -12.53 0.36 -20.05
C ILE A 114 -11.73 0.42 -18.76
N THR A 115 -10.71 -0.41 -18.64
CA THR A 115 -9.90 -0.56 -17.44
C THR A 115 -8.42 -0.36 -17.76
N PRO A 116 -7.71 0.57 -17.06
CA PRO A 116 -6.27 0.74 -17.21
C PRO A 116 -5.55 -0.38 -16.49
N ARG A 117 -4.45 -0.88 -17.06
CA ARG A 117 -3.65 -1.91 -16.40
C ARG A 117 -2.16 -1.61 -16.55
N ARG A 118 -1.40 -1.94 -15.52
CA ARG A 118 0.06 -1.94 -15.51
C ARG A 118 0.59 -3.36 -15.60
N ARG A 119 1.66 -3.54 -16.35
CA ARG A 119 2.32 -4.83 -16.49
C ARG A 119 3.51 -4.89 -15.54
N ILE A 120 3.37 -5.66 -14.46
CA ILE A 120 4.34 -5.75 -13.38
C ILE A 120 4.98 -7.14 -13.36
N TYR A 121 6.30 -7.19 -13.27
CA TYR A 121 7.00 -8.44 -13.00
C TYR A 121 6.94 -8.76 -11.51
N VAL A 122 6.44 -9.93 -11.17
CA VAL A 122 6.45 -10.45 -9.80
C VAL A 122 7.47 -11.56 -9.73
N LEU A 123 8.47 -11.40 -8.87
CA LEU A 123 9.65 -12.25 -8.79
C LEU A 123 9.97 -12.60 -7.33
N GLY A 124 10.93 -13.51 -7.13
CA GLY A 124 11.39 -13.94 -5.81
C GLY A 124 10.55 -15.08 -5.23
N GLU A 125 10.29 -15.05 -3.93
CA GLU A 125 9.63 -16.13 -3.20
C GLU A 125 8.10 -16.05 -3.30
N VAL A 126 7.58 -16.15 -4.53
CA VAL A 126 6.15 -16.26 -4.85
C VAL A 126 5.85 -17.61 -5.47
N ALA A 127 4.59 -18.06 -5.43
CA ALA A 127 4.21 -19.36 -5.97
C ALA A 127 4.34 -19.44 -7.50
N ALA A 128 4.01 -18.36 -8.22
CA ALA A 128 4.08 -18.29 -9.67
C ALA A 128 4.77 -16.98 -10.11
N PRO A 129 6.10 -16.94 -10.23
CA PRO A 129 6.79 -15.76 -10.76
C PRO A 129 6.40 -15.50 -12.22
N GLY A 130 6.21 -14.23 -12.60
CA GLY A 130 5.79 -13.90 -13.96
C GLY A 130 5.46 -12.43 -14.17
N LEU A 131 4.93 -12.12 -15.35
CA LEU A 131 4.41 -10.81 -15.73
C LEU A 131 2.89 -10.79 -15.51
N TYR A 132 2.41 -9.83 -14.74
CA TYR A 132 1.00 -9.70 -14.37
C TYR A 132 0.44 -8.35 -14.83
N PRO A 133 -0.62 -8.35 -15.63
CA PRO A 133 -1.39 -7.14 -15.91
C PRO A 133 -2.33 -6.88 -14.72
N VAL A 134 -2.13 -5.76 -14.04
CA VAL A 134 -2.82 -5.42 -12.79
C VAL A 134 -3.42 -4.02 -12.83
N ASP A 135 -4.54 -3.84 -12.17
CA ASP A 135 -5.12 -2.52 -11.93
C ASP A 135 -4.16 -1.71 -11.02
N PRO A 136 -3.84 -0.46 -11.37
CA PRO A 136 -2.94 0.39 -10.58
C PRO A 136 -3.41 0.66 -9.15
N THR A 137 -4.69 0.48 -8.84
CA THR A 137 -5.24 0.66 -7.49
C THR A 137 -5.02 -0.54 -6.57
N ILE A 138 -4.66 -1.72 -7.14
CA ILE A 138 -4.41 -2.92 -6.33
C ILE A 138 -3.23 -2.69 -5.38
N SER A 139 -3.29 -3.32 -4.21
CA SER A 139 -2.18 -3.29 -3.27
C SER A 139 -1.05 -4.23 -3.69
N LEU A 140 0.16 -3.99 -3.18
CA LEU A 140 1.30 -4.88 -3.39
C LEU A 140 1.02 -6.31 -2.89
N ALA A 141 0.32 -6.46 -1.76
CA ALA A 141 -0.15 -7.76 -1.29
C ALA A 141 -1.11 -8.42 -2.29
N GLY A 142 -1.99 -7.63 -2.92
CA GLY A 142 -2.89 -8.10 -3.97
C GLY A 142 -2.13 -8.59 -5.20
N VAL A 143 -1.09 -7.88 -5.63
CA VAL A 143 -0.22 -8.31 -6.73
C VAL A 143 0.47 -9.64 -6.40
N VAL A 144 1.00 -9.79 -5.18
CA VAL A 144 1.61 -11.06 -4.73
C VAL A 144 0.55 -12.17 -4.68
N ALA A 145 -0.68 -11.87 -4.24
CA ALA A 145 -1.78 -12.84 -4.23
C ALA A 145 -2.14 -13.32 -5.64
N MET A 146 -2.13 -12.43 -6.66
CA MET A 146 -2.31 -12.81 -8.07
C MET A 146 -1.21 -13.76 -8.57
N ALA A 147 0.01 -13.64 -8.03
CA ALA A 147 1.11 -14.55 -8.30
C ALA A 147 1.03 -15.86 -7.47
N GLY A 148 -0.15 -16.22 -6.96
CA GLY A 148 -0.38 -17.41 -6.16
C GLY A 148 0.01 -17.28 -4.69
N GLY A 149 0.31 -16.04 -4.24
CA GLY A 149 0.74 -15.75 -2.87
C GLY A 149 2.23 -15.92 -2.62
N ALA A 150 2.63 -15.67 -1.38
CA ALA A 150 4.00 -15.90 -0.94
C ALA A 150 4.30 -17.40 -0.91
N GLY A 151 5.45 -17.78 -1.43
CA GLY A 151 5.98 -19.14 -1.28
C GLY A 151 6.28 -19.48 0.18
N THR A 152 6.68 -20.71 0.43
CA THR A 152 6.94 -21.22 1.80
C THR A 152 7.92 -20.34 2.58
N ASP A 153 8.93 -19.83 1.91
CA ASP A 153 9.96 -18.97 2.48
C ASP A 153 9.70 -17.48 2.27
N GLY A 154 8.61 -17.08 1.60
CA GLY A 154 8.31 -15.71 1.28
C GLY A 154 7.92 -14.86 2.48
N ASP A 155 8.36 -13.60 2.51
CA ASP A 155 8.03 -12.63 3.55
C ASP A 155 7.46 -11.35 2.94
N LEU A 156 6.15 -11.14 3.12
CA LEU A 156 5.45 -9.93 2.65
C LEU A 156 5.99 -8.63 3.25
N ARG A 157 6.71 -8.70 4.37
CA ARG A 157 7.37 -7.53 4.97
C ARG A 157 8.64 -7.12 4.21
N ARG A 158 9.11 -7.99 3.30
CA ARG A 158 10.34 -7.82 2.51
C ARG A 158 10.05 -7.67 1.02
N VAL A 159 9.07 -6.83 0.70
CA VAL A 159 8.78 -6.46 -0.68
C VAL A 159 9.72 -5.35 -1.11
N GLN A 160 10.42 -5.56 -2.20
CA GLN A 160 11.33 -4.60 -2.83
C GLN A 160 10.83 -4.32 -4.24
N VAL A 161 11.00 -3.09 -4.71
CA VAL A 161 10.65 -2.69 -6.06
C VAL A 161 11.89 -2.25 -6.80
N PHE A 162 12.12 -2.84 -7.97
CA PHE A 162 13.22 -2.49 -8.86
C PHE A 162 12.68 -1.89 -10.15
N ARG A 163 13.37 -0.90 -10.66
CA ARG A 163 13.16 -0.29 -11.96
C ARG A 163 14.46 -0.27 -12.73
N GLU A 164 14.49 -0.83 -13.94
CA GLU A 164 15.67 -0.88 -14.81
C GLU A 164 16.93 -1.38 -14.07
N GLY A 165 16.78 -2.41 -13.25
CA GLY A 165 17.86 -2.99 -12.44
C GLY A 165 18.26 -2.19 -11.21
N SER A 166 17.74 -1.00 -11.00
CA SER A 166 18.00 -0.17 -9.82
C SER A 166 16.90 -0.35 -8.77
N LEU A 167 17.31 -0.39 -7.51
CA LEU A 167 16.37 -0.49 -6.40
C LEU A 167 15.62 0.84 -6.23
N LEU A 168 14.32 0.84 -6.49
CA LEU A 168 13.47 2.02 -6.35
C LEU A 168 13.12 2.27 -4.88
N THR A 169 12.69 1.22 -4.17
CA THR A 169 12.32 1.32 -2.76
C THR A 169 12.46 -0.02 -2.05
N ARG A 170 12.75 0.04 -0.74
CA ARG A 170 12.77 -1.11 0.18
C ARG A 170 11.63 -1.00 1.16
N GLU A 171 11.15 -2.14 1.62
CA GLU A 171 10.16 -2.22 2.72
C GLU A 171 8.90 -1.40 2.45
N VAL A 172 8.31 -1.62 1.27
CA VAL A 172 7.02 -1.05 0.96
C VAL A 172 5.96 -1.76 1.79
N LEU A 173 5.04 -0.98 2.35
CA LEU A 173 3.90 -1.57 3.08
C LEU A 173 3.07 -2.43 2.13
N PRO A 174 2.79 -3.69 2.46
CA PRO A 174 2.02 -4.58 1.59
C PRO A 174 0.64 -4.04 1.21
N ALA A 175 0.07 -3.20 2.08
CA ALA A 175 -1.23 -2.56 1.85
C ALA A 175 -1.18 -1.35 0.90
N SER A 176 0.02 -0.83 0.57
CA SER A 176 0.15 0.31 -0.36
C SER A 176 -0.27 -0.08 -1.76
N SER A 177 -1.04 0.79 -2.44
CA SER A 177 -1.40 0.57 -3.84
C SER A 177 -0.22 0.84 -4.78
N LEU A 178 -0.23 0.24 -5.96
CA LEU A 178 0.79 0.48 -6.98
C LEU A 178 0.87 1.96 -7.36
N ALA A 179 -0.29 2.62 -7.45
CA ALA A 179 -0.37 4.05 -7.76
C ALA A 179 0.32 4.91 -6.68
N SER A 180 0.06 4.63 -5.39
CA SER A 180 0.65 5.39 -4.26
C SER A 180 2.16 5.24 -4.15
N VAL A 181 2.71 4.10 -4.54
CA VAL A 181 4.17 3.84 -4.56
C VAL A 181 4.84 4.38 -5.82
N GLY A 182 4.05 4.79 -6.83
CA GLY A 182 4.57 5.26 -8.11
C GLY A 182 5.16 4.14 -8.98
N ILE A 183 4.63 2.92 -8.83
CA ILE A 183 5.04 1.76 -9.63
C ILE A 183 4.54 1.93 -11.07
N ARG A 184 5.37 1.56 -12.05
CA ARG A 184 5.12 1.69 -13.49
C ARG A 184 5.17 0.33 -14.17
N SER A 185 4.61 0.26 -15.38
CA SER A 185 4.80 -0.93 -16.23
C SER A 185 6.27 -1.19 -16.51
N GLY A 186 6.68 -2.45 -16.38
CA GLY A 186 8.06 -2.88 -16.47
C GLY A 186 8.80 -2.95 -15.12
N ASP A 187 8.25 -2.37 -14.05
CA ASP A 187 8.84 -2.52 -12.72
C ASP A 187 8.75 -3.96 -12.23
N GLN A 188 9.69 -4.31 -11.35
CA GLN A 188 9.81 -5.63 -10.77
C GLN A 188 9.48 -5.55 -9.27
N VAL A 189 8.45 -6.25 -8.86
CA VAL A 189 8.09 -6.48 -7.45
C VAL A 189 8.77 -7.77 -7.01
N PHE A 190 9.76 -7.66 -6.16
CA PHE A 190 10.54 -8.79 -5.66
C PHE A 190 10.16 -9.12 -4.23
N LEU A 191 9.71 -10.36 -4.00
CA LEU A 191 9.41 -10.86 -2.67
C LEU A 191 10.64 -11.54 -2.07
N GLY A 192 11.14 -11.00 -0.96
CA GLY A 192 12.30 -11.53 -0.25
C GLY A 192 11.97 -12.76 0.59
N LYS A 193 13.04 -13.47 1.01
CA LYS A 193 12.95 -14.64 1.91
C LYS A 193 12.84 -14.20 3.37
N LYS A 194 12.16 -15.00 4.16
CA LYS A 194 12.21 -14.95 5.63
C LYS A 194 13.65 -15.07 6.12
N PRO A 195 14.03 -14.41 7.21
CA PRO A 195 15.34 -14.59 7.83
C PRO A 195 15.61 -16.06 8.15
N TRP A 196 16.90 -16.46 8.07
CA TRP A 196 17.28 -17.85 8.35
C TRP A 196 16.77 -18.35 9.70
N MET A 197 16.78 -17.52 10.73
CA MET A 197 16.30 -17.87 12.08
C MET A 197 14.80 -18.22 12.10
N GLU A 198 13.97 -17.46 11.36
CA GLU A 198 12.52 -17.75 11.27
C GLU A 198 12.26 -19.04 10.50
N ARG A 199 13.03 -19.32 9.44
CA ARG A 199 12.89 -20.54 8.64
C ARG A 199 13.33 -21.82 9.39
N ASN A 200 14.31 -21.67 10.30
CA ASN A 200 14.89 -22.79 11.04
C ASN A 200 14.56 -22.74 12.53
N SER A 201 13.44 -22.11 12.89
CA SER A 201 13.02 -21.96 14.30
C SER A 201 12.86 -23.30 15.00
N THR A 202 12.29 -24.31 14.33
CA THR A 202 12.14 -25.66 14.87
C THR A 202 13.49 -26.31 15.17
N PHE A 203 14.48 -26.16 14.27
CA PHE A 203 15.83 -26.67 14.47
C PHE A 203 16.49 -25.99 15.68
N LEU A 204 16.37 -24.66 15.80
CA LEU A 204 16.94 -23.91 16.91
C LEU A 204 16.33 -24.33 18.26
N VAL A 205 15.01 -24.52 18.33
CA VAL A 205 14.34 -25.00 19.54
C VAL A 205 14.82 -26.41 19.89
N THR A 206 14.89 -27.31 18.93
CA THR A 206 15.36 -28.70 19.16
C THR A 206 16.82 -28.72 19.60
N ALA A 207 17.69 -27.92 19.00
CA ALA A 207 19.11 -27.82 19.37
C ALA A 207 19.27 -27.27 20.78
N LEU A 208 18.49 -26.27 21.20
CA LEU A 208 18.48 -25.74 22.56
C LEU A 208 18.03 -26.81 23.58
N LEU A 209 16.94 -27.52 23.30
CA LEU A 209 16.44 -28.61 24.19
C LEU A 209 17.46 -29.73 24.31
N SER A 210 18.14 -30.08 23.24
CA SER A 210 19.19 -31.12 23.28
C SER A 210 20.39 -30.65 24.09
N ALA A 211 20.82 -29.38 23.93
CA ALA A 211 21.92 -28.84 24.72
C ALA A 211 21.61 -28.79 26.22
N THR A 212 20.38 -28.41 26.60
CA THR A 212 19.97 -28.38 28.01
C THR A 212 19.93 -29.77 28.61
N SER A 213 19.48 -30.79 27.87
CA SER A 213 19.47 -32.19 28.36
C SER A 213 20.89 -32.74 28.61
N VAL A 214 21.85 -32.39 27.76
CA VAL A 214 23.26 -32.76 27.92
C VAL A 214 23.87 -32.08 29.15
N ILE A 215 23.62 -30.77 29.33
CA ILE A 215 24.11 -30.02 30.48
C ILE A 215 23.54 -30.58 31.81
N VAL A 216 22.25 -30.87 31.85
CA VAL A 216 21.61 -31.47 33.04
C VAL A 216 22.19 -32.84 33.32
N SER A 217 22.43 -33.66 32.30
CA SER A 217 23.02 -34.99 32.49
C SER A 217 24.48 -34.95 32.99
N LEU A 218 25.25 -33.93 32.58
CA LEU A 218 26.60 -33.68 33.07
C LEU A 218 26.62 -33.14 34.50
N ALA A 219 25.66 -32.29 34.87
CA ALA A 219 25.56 -31.73 36.22
C ALA A 219 25.04 -32.70 37.29
N MET A 220 24.40 -33.79 36.87
CA MET A 220 23.88 -34.84 37.75
C MET A 220 24.86 -36.00 37.95
N ARG A 221 26.06 -35.93 37.37
CA ARG A 221 27.15 -36.92 37.58
C ARG A 221 28.18 -36.40 38.57
#